data_f05ab133e3fa6afb2bae19ff2342a4d7
#
_entry.id   f05ab133e3fa6afb2bae19ff2342a4d7
#
_cell.length_a   1.000
_cell.length_b   1.000
_cell.length_c   1.000
_cell.angle_alpha   90.00
_cell.angle_beta   90.00
_cell.angle_gamma   90.00
#
_symmetry.space_group_name_H-M   'P 1'
#
loop_
_entity.id
_entity.type
_entity.pdbx_description
1 polymer ?
#
loop_
_entity_poly.entity_id
_entity_poly.type
_entity_poly.pdbx_seq_one_letter_code
_entity_poly.pdbx_strand_id
1 'polypeptide(L)'
;MDADSAISFSDVSKTYGKQTVLSGIDLEVHSGEFLGLVGVNGAGKTTLIKCLLDFTQFKMGTISIFGTDNAEAESRQRLAFLPEKFVPPYYLTGADYLQFMAELYATPYEEKKVEQMLGVLDLDMSALVKSVRHLSKGMSQKLGLAACLLSDRDLFILDEPMSGLDPKARVYLKQHLLTLKSAGKTLFFSSHMLGDVETLCDKVGILHEGSMQFIGSPSQCCSEYKTDDFEQAYLRCVGAEPGQGQ
;
A
#
# COMPACT_ATOMS: atom_id res chain seq x y z
N MET A 1 12.11 16.90 13.35
CA MET A 1 11.69 15.74 12.54
C MET A 1 12.49 14.57 13.09
N ASP A 2 11.79 13.57 13.61
CA ASP A 2 12.47 12.39 14.14
C ASP A 2 13.19 11.67 12.99
N ALA A 3 14.46 11.32 13.22
CA ALA A 3 15.31 10.68 12.21
C ALA A 3 14.86 9.26 11.81
N ASP A 4 13.74 8.80 12.38
CA ASP A 4 13.19 7.44 12.21
C ASP A 4 11.87 7.40 11.41
N SER A 5 11.36 8.56 10.94
CA SER A 5 10.11 8.62 10.18
C SER A 5 10.35 8.29 8.71
N ALA A 6 9.69 7.24 8.21
CA ALA A 6 9.72 6.86 6.79
C ALA A 6 8.71 7.67 5.97
N ILE A 7 7.54 7.99 6.55
CA ILE A 7 6.51 8.83 5.92
C ILE A 7 5.93 9.75 6.98
N SER A 8 5.79 11.04 6.64
CA SER A 8 5.12 12.02 7.48
C SER A 8 4.14 12.85 6.66
N PHE A 9 2.90 12.95 7.13
CA PHE A 9 1.89 13.89 6.68
C PHE A 9 1.59 14.86 7.82
N SER A 10 1.58 16.15 7.57
CA SER A 10 1.25 17.19 8.55
C SER A 10 0.21 18.14 7.97
N ASP A 11 -0.99 18.17 8.55
CA ASP A 11 -2.15 19.00 8.17
C ASP A 11 -2.48 18.94 6.66
N VAL A 12 -2.39 17.75 6.06
CA VAL A 12 -2.57 17.60 4.60
C VAL A 12 -4.03 17.66 4.23
N SER A 13 -4.38 18.62 3.36
CA SER A 13 -5.73 18.81 2.86
C SER A 13 -5.77 18.87 1.33
N LYS A 14 -6.76 18.19 0.71
CA LYS A 14 -6.93 18.07 -0.74
C LYS A 14 -8.37 18.31 -1.17
N THR A 15 -8.53 19.16 -2.19
CA THR A 15 -9.84 19.39 -2.84
C THR A 15 -9.76 19.12 -4.34
N TYR A 16 -10.84 18.61 -4.93
CA TYR A 16 -11.07 18.58 -6.36
C TYR A 16 -12.27 19.48 -6.69
N GLY A 17 -12.01 20.60 -7.35
CA GLY A 17 -13.03 21.63 -7.56
C GLY A 17 -13.56 22.14 -6.21
N LYS A 18 -14.86 21.90 -5.93
CA LYS A 18 -15.51 22.28 -4.67
C LYS A 18 -15.55 21.16 -3.63
N GLN A 19 -15.18 19.93 -3.99
CA GLN A 19 -15.25 18.77 -3.12
C GLN A 19 -13.95 18.61 -2.33
N THR A 20 -14.00 18.68 -1.00
CA THR A 20 -12.89 18.28 -0.14
C THR A 20 -12.84 16.77 -0.08
N VAL A 21 -11.67 16.20 -0.36
CA VAL A 21 -11.42 14.74 -0.37
C VAL A 21 -10.52 14.33 0.78
N LEU A 22 -9.62 15.22 1.21
CA LEU A 22 -8.79 15.04 2.41
C LEU A 22 -8.84 16.33 3.21
N SER A 23 -8.96 16.21 4.53
CA SER A 23 -9.10 17.33 5.47
C SER A 23 -8.21 17.13 6.69
N GLY A 24 -7.12 17.91 6.80
CA GLY A 24 -6.25 17.94 7.96
C GLY A 24 -5.69 16.55 8.31
N ILE A 25 -5.02 15.90 7.35
CA ILE A 25 -4.45 14.58 7.59
C ILE A 25 -3.10 14.73 8.28
N ASP A 26 -3.02 14.22 9.50
CA ASP A 26 -1.79 13.99 10.26
C ASP A 26 -1.57 12.47 10.36
N LEU A 27 -0.45 11.98 9.85
CA LEU A 27 -0.11 10.56 9.87
C LEU A 27 1.40 10.38 9.81
N GLU A 28 1.93 9.50 10.65
CA GLU A 28 3.34 9.15 10.64
C GLU A 28 3.53 7.63 10.57
N VAL A 29 4.48 7.21 9.72
CA VAL A 29 4.93 5.81 9.58
C VAL A 29 6.41 5.77 9.89
N HIS A 30 6.80 4.99 10.89
CA HIS A 30 8.21 4.84 11.25
C HIS A 30 8.92 3.81 10.35
N SER A 31 10.24 3.93 10.27
CA SER A 31 11.07 2.94 9.56
C SER A 31 10.90 1.55 10.18
N GLY A 32 10.68 0.54 9.34
CA GLY A 32 10.40 -0.82 9.78
C GLY A 32 8.95 -1.07 10.22
N GLU A 33 8.10 -0.04 10.25
CA GLU A 33 6.68 -0.16 10.63
C GLU A 33 5.82 -0.60 9.43
N PHE A 34 4.84 -1.46 9.69
CA PHE A 34 3.78 -1.81 8.75
C PHE A 34 2.49 -1.08 9.12
N LEU A 35 2.07 -0.13 8.28
CA LEU A 35 0.84 0.63 8.45
C LEU A 35 -0.17 0.29 7.36
N GLY A 36 -1.38 -0.11 7.78
CA GLY A 36 -2.54 -0.32 6.93
C GLY A 36 -3.48 0.88 6.93
N LEU A 37 -3.72 1.47 5.78
CA LEU A 37 -4.72 2.53 5.61
C LEU A 37 -6.06 1.91 5.23
N VAL A 38 -7.03 1.92 6.15
CA VAL A 38 -8.35 1.33 5.92
C VAL A 38 -9.44 2.37 5.74
N GLY A 39 -10.47 2.01 5.03
CA GLY A 39 -11.65 2.86 4.79
C GLY A 39 -12.47 2.35 3.62
N VAL A 40 -13.73 2.76 3.54
CA VAL A 40 -14.61 2.42 2.42
C VAL A 40 -14.09 2.98 1.08
N ASN A 41 -14.64 2.48 -0.02
CA ASN A 41 -14.35 3.04 -1.34
C ASN A 41 -14.80 4.50 -1.38
N GLY A 42 -13.91 5.38 -1.87
CA GLY A 42 -14.18 6.82 -1.89
C GLY A 42 -13.75 7.58 -0.61
N ALA A 43 -13.29 6.92 0.44
CA ALA A 43 -12.82 7.58 1.68
C ALA A 43 -11.61 8.51 1.48
N GLY A 44 -10.86 8.37 0.38
CA GLY A 44 -9.68 9.20 0.07
C GLY A 44 -8.35 8.45 0.08
N LYS A 45 -8.32 7.12 0.34
CA LYS A 45 -7.08 6.31 0.44
C LYS A 45 -6.13 6.49 -0.75
N THR A 46 -6.61 6.21 -1.97
CA THR A 46 -5.82 6.38 -3.20
C THR A 46 -5.43 7.84 -3.44
N THR A 47 -6.25 8.80 -3.01
CA THR A 47 -5.91 10.23 -3.10
C THR A 47 -4.76 10.57 -2.16
N LEU A 48 -4.75 10.04 -0.94
CA LEU A 48 -3.66 10.23 0.02
C LEU A 48 -2.35 9.66 -0.52
N ILE A 49 -2.39 8.43 -1.08
CA ILE A 49 -1.24 7.81 -1.74
C ILE A 49 -0.76 8.65 -2.93
N LYS A 50 -1.67 9.20 -3.75
CA LYS A 50 -1.30 10.07 -4.86
C LYS A 50 -0.67 11.39 -4.40
N CYS A 51 -1.13 11.95 -3.28
CA CYS A 51 -0.48 13.12 -2.68
C CYS A 51 0.93 12.77 -2.18
N LEU A 52 1.09 11.64 -1.49
CA LEU A 52 2.39 11.15 -1.01
C LEU A 52 3.42 11.03 -2.14
N LEU A 53 3.00 10.49 -3.29
CA LEU A 53 3.87 10.24 -4.44
C LEU A 53 4.03 11.46 -5.40
N ASP A 54 3.46 12.61 -5.03
CA ASP A 54 3.43 13.81 -5.86
C ASP A 54 2.74 13.62 -7.23
N PHE A 55 1.81 12.65 -7.31
CA PHE A 55 0.98 12.47 -8.52
C PHE A 55 -0.19 13.47 -8.59
N THR A 56 -0.47 14.14 -7.48
CA THR A 56 -1.45 15.22 -7.41
C THR A 56 -1.08 16.22 -6.33
N GLN A 57 -1.22 17.51 -6.64
CA GLN A 57 -0.98 18.60 -5.70
C GLN A 57 -2.03 18.59 -4.58
N PHE A 58 -1.65 18.88 -3.35
CA PHE A 58 -2.54 19.12 -2.22
C PHE A 58 -2.62 20.62 -1.91
N LYS A 59 -3.61 21.04 -1.13
CA LYS A 59 -3.92 22.46 -0.90
C LYS A 59 -3.17 23.05 0.30
N MET A 60 -3.01 22.26 1.35
CA MET A 60 -2.39 22.63 2.62
C MET A 60 -1.59 21.47 3.18
N GLY A 61 -0.68 21.78 4.08
CA GLY A 61 0.13 20.83 4.81
C GLY A 61 1.49 20.56 4.18
N THR A 62 2.17 19.56 4.69
CA THR A 62 3.46 19.07 4.18
C THR A 62 3.49 17.55 4.17
N ILE A 63 4.23 16.98 3.24
CA ILE A 63 4.47 15.54 3.15
C ILE A 63 5.96 15.33 2.99
N SER A 64 6.53 14.41 3.76
CA SER A 64 7.92 14.00 3.58
C SER A 64 8.06 12.48 3.55
N ILE A 65 9.09 12.01 2.84
CA ILE A 65 9.49 10.60 2.75
C ILE A 65 10.96 10.53 3.19
N PHE A 66 11.26 9.80 4.25
CA PHE A 66 12.57 9.75 4.89
C PHE A 66 13.16 11.15 5.15
N GLY A 67 12.30 12.09 5.61
CA GLY A 67 12.69 13.48 5.92
C GLY A 67 12.87 14.39 4.71
N THR A 68 12.76 13.89 3.48
CA THR A 68 12.84 14.66 2.23
C THR A 68 11.45 15.05 1.77
N ASP A 69 11.25 16.29 1.29
CA ASP A 69 9.98 16.75 0.75
C ASP A 69 9.51 15.83 -0.40
N ASN A 70 8.24 15.46 -0.40
CA ASN A 70 7.72 14.50 -1.36
C ASN A 70 7.75 15.00 -2.82
N ALA A 71 7.82 16.30 -3.06
CA ALA A 71 7.98 16.88 -4.40
C ALA A 71 9.39 16.65 -4.98
N GLU A 72 10.40 16.45 -4.14
CA GLU A 72 11.75 16.18 -4.58
C GLU A 72 11.90 14.75 -5.11
N ALA A 73 12.63 14.56 -6.21
CA ALA A 73 12.82 13.25 -6.82
C ALA A 73 13.56 12.27 -5.89
N GLU A 74 14.46 12.79 -5.07
CA GLU A 74 15.27 12.05 -4.09
C GLU A 74 14.40 11.32 -3.06
N SER A 75 13.26 11.89 -2.68
CA SER A 75 12.33 11.29 -1.73
C SER A 75 11.86 9.90 -2.17
N ARG A 76 11.78 9.67 -3.49
CA ARG A 76 11.28 8.45 -4.11
C ARG A 76 12.34 7.38 -4.39
N GLN A 77 13.62 7.66 -4.15
CA GLN A 77 14.71 6.73 -4.48
C GLN A 77 14.68 5.43 -3.67
N ARG A 78 14.13 5.47 -2.45
CA ARG A 78 14.10 4.34 -1.52
C ARG A 78 12.76 3.62 -1.46
N LEU A 79 11.81 3.94 -2.35
CA LEU A 79 10.47 3.33 -2.34
C LEU A 79 10.17 2.52 -3.61
N ALA A 80 9.28 1.54 -3.46
CA ALA A 80 8.59 0.86 -4.55
C ALA A 80 7.09 1.10 -4.40
N PHE A 81 6.40 1.30 -5.52
CA PHE A 81 4.97 1.57 -5.56
C PHE A 81 4.22 0.62 -6.48
N LEU A 82 3.09 0.10 -6.00
CA LEU A 82 2.10 -0.63 -6.80
C LEU A 82 0.74 0.08 -6.72
N PRO A 83 0.20 0.60 -7.84
CA PRO A 83 -1.14 1.17 -7.87
C PRO A 83 -2.23 0.07 -7.86
N GLU A 84 -3.43 0.39 -7.35
CA GLU A 84 -4.61 -0.48 -7.42
C GLU A 84 -4.91 -0.94 -8.86
N LYS A 85 -4.85 0.00 -9.81
CA LYS A 85 -5.03 -0.29 -11.23
C LYS A 85 -3.68 -0.34 -11.92
N PHE A 86 -3.04 -1.50 -11.82
CA PHE A 86 -1.77 -1.73 -12.46
C PHE A 86 -1.97 -2.11 -13.94
N VAL A 87 -1.40 -1.31 -14.84
CA VAL A 87 -1.43 -1.52 -16.28
C VAL A 87 0.01 -1.46 -16.81
N PRO A 88 0.70 -2.60 -16.92
CA PRO A 88 2.05 -2.64 -17.47
C PRO A 88 2.06 -2.36 -18.98
N PRO A 89 3.23 -1.98 -19.56
CA PRO A 89 3.36 -1.76 -20.98
C PRO A 89 2.96 -3.02 -21.79
N TYR A 90 1.92 -2.92 -22.59
CA TYR A 90 1.25 -4.05 -23.26
C TYR A 90 2.12 -4.78 -24.29
N TYR A 91 3.18 -4.16 -24.78
CA TYR A 91 4.08 -4.72 -25.81
C TYR A 91 5.24 -5.55 -25.23
N LEU A 92 5.48 -5.48 -23.93
CA LEU A 92 6.52 -6.26 -23.26
C LEU A 92 6.02 -7.69 -22.95
N THR A 93 6.96 -8.64 -22.87
CA THR A 93 6.74 -9.91 -22.18
C THR A 93 6.84 -9.71 -20.66
N GLY A 94 6.42 -10.70 -19.87
CA GLY A 94 6.60 -10.62 -18.42
C GLY A 94 8.07 -10.51 -18.01
N ALA A 95 8.96 -11.23 -18.68
CA ALA A 95 10.40 -11.15 -18.43
C ALA A 95 10.96 -9.77 -18.78
N ASP A 96 10.64 -9.24 -19.99
CA ASP A 96 11.07 -7.89 -20.39
C ASP A 96 10.59 -6.82 -19.40
N TYR A 97 9.36 -6.95 -18.91
CA TYR A 97 8.82 -6.04 -17.91
C TYR A 97 9.59 -6.10 -16.58
N LEU A 98 9.88 -7.31 -16.06
CA LEU A 98 10.63 -7.45 -14.81
C LEU A 98 12.07 -6.96 -14.96
N GLN A 99 12.69 -7.21 -16.11
CA GLN A 99 14.03 -6.68 -16.41
C GLN A 99 14.02 -5.15 -16.48
N PHE A 100 13.07 -4.56 -17.19
CA PHE A 100 12.89 -3.11 -17.27
C PHE A 100 12.72 -2.48 -15.87
N MET A 101 11.92 -3.11 -14.99
CA MET A 101 11.73 -2.63 -13.63
C MET A 101 13.01 -2.78 -12.80
N ALA A 102 13.75 -3.87 -12.95
CA ALA A 102 15.06 -4.04 -12.30
C ALA A 102 16.04 -2.92 -12.68
N GLU A 103 16.10 -2.55 -13.98
CA GLU A 103 16.89 -1.42 -14.46
C GLU A 103 16.45 -0.09 -13.85
N LEU A 104 15.13 0.19 -13.79
CA LEU A 104 14.58 1.40 -13.16
C LEU A 104 14.90 1.48 -11.66
N TYR A 105 14.88 0.35 -10.97
CA TYR A 105 15.24 0.28 -9.56
C TYR A 105 16.76 0.18 -9.34
N ALA A 106 17.57 0.14 -10.40
CA ALA A 106 19.02 -0.08 -10.34
C ALA A 106 19.39 -1.33 -9.51
N THR A 107 18.61 -2.40 -9.67
CA THR A 107 18.83 -3.71 -9.02
C THR A 107 19.20 -4.76 -10.07
N PRO A 108 20.04 -5.74 -9.74
CA PRO A 108 20.37 -6.80 -10.72
C PRO A 108 19.13 -7.66 -11.01
N TYR A 109 18.92 -7.98 -12.30
CA TYR A 109 17.93 -8.99 -12.69
C TYR A 109 18.53 -10.38 -12.49
N GLU A 110 17.99 -11.12 -11.53
CA GLU A 110 18.44 -12.47 -11.19
C GLU A 110 17.33 -13.48 -11.45
N GLU A 111 17.45 -14.29 -12.50
CA GLU A 111 16.43 -15.28 -12.90
C GLU A 111 15.95 -16.14 -11.72
N LYS A 112 16.88 -16.62 -10.88
CA LYS A 112 16.55 -17.45 -9.72
C LYS A 112 15.66 -16.74 -8.70
N LYS A 113 15.92 -15.45 -8.46
CA LYS A 113 15.04 -14.62 -7.56
C LYS A 113 13.68 -14.39 -8.20
N VAL A 114 13.65 -14.18 -9.51
CA VAL A 114 12.39 -14.04 -10.25
C VAL A 114 11.56 -15.33 -10.15
N GLU A 115 12.15 -16.50 -10.41
CA GLU A 115 11.46 -17.79 -10.27
C GLU A 115 10.90 -17.99 -8.86
N GLN A 116 11.69 -17.70 -7.82
CA GLN A 116 11.26 -17.79 -6.44
C GLN A 116 10.08 -16.84 -6.16
N MET A 117 10.16 -15.60 -6.64
CA MET A 117 9.10 -14.62 -6.44
C MET A 117 7.81 -15.00 -7.17
N LEU A 118 7.89 -15.55 -8.37
CA LEU A 118 6.72 -16.07 -9.07
C LEU A 118 6.08 -17.21 -8.28
N GLY A 119 6.88 -18.08 -7.67
CA GLY A 119 6.39 -19.12 -6.75
C GLY A 119 5.66 -18.56 -5.53
N VAL A 120 6.20 -17.52 -4.90
CA VAL A 120 5.55 -16.78 -3.78
C VAL A 120 4.19 -16.22 -4.18
N LEU A 121 4.09 -15.70 -5.40
CA LEU A 121 2.84 -15.11 -5.90
C LEU A 121 1.91 -16.11 -6.58
N ASP A 122 2.28 -17.40 -6.62
CA ASP A 122 1.54 -18.44 -7.35
C ASP A 122 1.28 -18.00 -8.81
N LEU A 123 2.31 -17.47 -9.47
CA LEU A 123 2.28 -17.04 -10.86
C LEU A 123 3.06 -18.03 -11.72
N ASP A 124 2.38 -18.62 -12.70
CA ASP A 124 2.98 -19.61 -13.59
C ASP A 124 4.13 -18.99 -14.42
N MET A 125 5.22 -19.75 -14.60
CA MET A 125 6.41 -19.32 -15.35
C MET A 125 6.12 -18.93 -16.80
N SER A 126 5.03 -19.45 -17.39
CA SER A 126 4.60 -19.04 -18.73
C SER A 126 4.25 -17.54 -18.82
N ALA A 127 4.01 -16.89 -17.68
CA ALA A 127 3.79 -15.43 -17.64
C ALA A 127 5.03 -14.64 -18.09
N LEU A 128 6.24 -15.20 -17.93
CA LEU A 128 7.48 -14.55 -18.35
C LEU A 128 7.60 -14.44 -19.87
N VAL A 129 7.13 -15.45 -20.60
CA VAL A 129 7.26 -15.51 -22.07
C VAL A 129 6.03 -14.95 -22.80
N LYS A 130 4.90 -14.79 -22.08
CA LYS A 130 3.69 -14.19 -22.66
C LYS A 130 3.81 -12.68 -22.72
N SER A 131 3.27 -12.07 -23.79
CA SER A 131 3.05 -10.62 -23.82
C SER A 131 2.08 -10.24 -22.70
N VAL A 132 2.39 -9.17 -22.00
CA VAL A 132 1.61 -8.67 -20.84
C VAL A 132 0.13 -8.46 -21.19
N ARG A 133 -0.19 -8.04 -22.41
CA ARG A 133 -1.57 -7.88 -22.90
C ARG A 133 -2.42 -9.17 -22.86
N HIS A 134 -1.76 -10.34 -22.83
CA HIS A 134 -2.43 -11.65 -22.79
C HIS A 134 -2.52 -12.23 -21.38
N LEU A 135 -2.02 -11.51 -20.39
CA LEU A 135 -2.17 -11.89 -18.99
C LEU A 135 -3.58 -11.53 -18.50
N SER A 136 -4.14 -12.36 -17.64
CA SER A 136 -5.36 -11.99 -16.90
C SER A 136 -5.09 -10.82 -15.96
N LYS A 137 -6.13 -10.14 -15.49
CA LYS A 137 -6.01 -9.06 -14.50
C LYS A 137 -5.23 -9.52 -13.26
N GLY A 138 -5.52 -10.71 -12.73
CA GLY A 138 -4.82 -11.27 -11.56
C GLY A 138 -3.35 -11.59 -11.87
N MET A 139 -3.04 -12.14 -13.04
CA MET A 139 -1.64 -12.38 -13.45
C MET A 139 -0.86 -11.07 -13.60
N SER A 140 -1.47 -10.04 -14.20
CA SER A 140 -0.84 -8.72 -14.31
C SER A 140 -0.58 -8.10 -12.93
N GLN A 141 -1.53 -8.22 -12.00
CA GLN A 141 -1.36 -7.76 -10.63
C GLN A 141 -0.20 -8.49 -9.92
N LYS A 142 -0.14 -9.82 -10.04
CA LYS A 142 0.96 -10.63 -9.50
C LYS A 142 2.31 -10.23 -10.11
N LEU A 143 2.36 -9.93 -11.41
CA LEU A 143 3.58 -9.45 -12.09
C LEU A 143 4.03 -8.07 -11.56
N GLY A 144 3.09 -7.15 -11.32
CA GLY A 144 3.38 -5.86 -10.71
C GLY A 144 3.90 -5.99 -9.28
N LEU A 145 3.28 -6.87 -8.47
CA LEU A 145 3.78 -7.22 -7.14
C LEU A 145 5.20 -7.80 -7.20
N ALA A 146 5.47 -8.72 -8.13
CA ALA A 146 6.82 -9.28 -8.31
C ALA A 146 7.86 -8.18 -8.56
N ALA A 147 7.58 -7.23 -9.45
CA ALA A 147 8.47 -6.11 -9.74
C ALA A 147 8.74 -5.24 -8.49
N CYS A 148 7.69 -4.92 -7.72
CA CYS A 148 7.84 -4.17 -6.48
C CYS A 148 8.68 -4.92 -5.45
N LEU A 149 8.36 -6.19 -5.19
CA LEU A 149 9.00 -6.98 -4.13
C LEU A 149 10.45 -7.35 -4.47
N LEU A 150 10.79 -7.47 -5.76
CA LEU A 150 12.16 -7.68 -6.24
C LEU A 150 13.02 -6.41 -6.23
N SER A 151 12.43 -5.24 -6.01
CA SER A 151 13.14 -3.95 -6.02
C SER A 151 14.13 -3.74 -4.88
N ASP A 152 14.04 -4.55 -3.83
CA ASP A 152 14.81 -4.46 -2.57
C ASP A 152 14.80 -3.06 -1.92
N ARG A 153 13.71 -2.31 -2.11
CA ARG A 153 13.55 -0.97 -1.52
C ARG A 153 13.26 -1.06 -0.02
N ASP A 154 13.47 0.07 0.68
CA ASP A 154 13.24 0.14 2.13
C ASP A 154 11.77 0.39 2.47
N LEU A 155 11.04 1.06 1.57
CA LEU A 155 9.64 1.42 1.70
C LEU A 155 8.81 0.84 0.55
N PHE A 156 7.76 0.11 0.89
CA PHE A 156 6.77 -0.37 -0.06
C PHE A 156 5.46 0.38 0.13
N ILE A 157 4.97 1.02 -0.94
CA ILE A 157 3.66 1.66 -0.97
C ILE A 157 2.77 0.84 -1.91
N LEU A 158 1.73 0.19 -1.35
CA LEU A 158 0.90 -0.72 -2.11
C LEU A 158 -0.57 -0.31 -2.00
N ASP A 159 -1.20 0.04 -3.12
CA ASP A 159 -2.62 0.41 -3.16
C ASP A 159 -3.46 -0.83 -3.48
N GLU A 160 -4.22 -1.33 -2.47
CA GLU A 160 -5.07 -2.53 -2.55
C GLU A 160 -4.33 -3.79 -3.08
N PRO A 161 -3.15 -4.18 -2.53
CA PRO A 161 -2.29 -5.22 -3.11
C PRO A 161 -2.93 -6.61 -3.17
N MET A 162 -3.89 -6.90 -2.29
CA MET A 162 -4.60 -8.18 -2.22
C MET A 162 -5.77 -8.27 -3.21
N SER A 163 -6.14 -7.14 -3.85
CA SER A 163 -7.27 -7.10 -4.77
C SER A 163 -7.01 -7.95 -6.01
N GLY A 164 -7.96 -8.82 -6.34
CA GLY A 164 -7.86 -9.69 -7.52
C GLY A 164 -6.93 -10.89 -7.39
N LEU A 165 -6.32 -11.11 -6.22
CA LEU A 165 -5.59 -12.33 -5.91
C LEU A 165 -6.54 -13.44 -5.47
N ASP A 166 -6.24 -14.67 -5.88
CA ASP A 166 -6.88 -15.85 -5.35
C ASP A 166 -6.48 -16.13 -3.89
N PRO A 167 -7.24 -16.93 -3.13
CA PRO A 167 -6.97 -17.17 -1.70
C PRO A 167 -5.56 -17.70 -1.42
N LYS A 168 -5.02 -18.57 -2.31
CA LYS A 168 -3.69 -19.16 -2.15
C LYS A 168 -2.59 -18.11 -2.29
N ALA A 169 -2.65 -17.30 -3.35
CA ALA A 169 -1.71 -16.22 -3.60
C ALA A 169 -1.74 -15.17 -2.47
N ARG A 170 -2.93 -14.88 -1.89
CA ARG A 170 -3.04 -13.97 -0.74
C ARG A 170 -2.30 -14.50 0.50
N VAL A 171 -2.45 -15.79 0.80
CA VAL A 171 -1.73 -16.40 1.94
C VAL A 171 -0.22 -16.29 1.74
N TYR A 172 0.27 -16.63 0.55
CA TYR A 172 1.69 -16.57 0.24
C TYR A 172 2.24 -15.14 0.25
N LEU A 173 1.49 -14.19 -0.31
CA LEU A 173 1.88 -12.78 -0.25
C LEU A 173 1.98 -12.28 1.19
N LYS A 174 1.00 -12.61 2.06
CA LYS A 174 1.06 -12.24 3.48
C LYS A 174 2.29 -12.82 4.18
N GLN A 175 2.60 -14.08 3.94
CA GLN A 175 3.81 -14.71 4.50
C GLN A 175 5.08 -13.99 4.03
N HIS A 176 5.16 -13.63 2.75
CA HIS A 176 6.30 -12.90 2.22
C HIS A 176 6.41 -11.49 2.81
N LEU A 177 5.30 -10.76 2.95
CA LEU A 177 5.28 -9.45 3.60
C LEU A 177 5.76 -9.54 5.06
N LEU A 178 5.38 -10.57 5.81
CA LEU A 178 5.90 -10.80 7.16
C LEU A 178 7.42 -11.08 7.17
N THR A 179 7.95 -11.73 6.12
CA THR A 179 9.41 -11.88 5.97
C THR A 179 10.09 -10.52 5.74
N LEU A 180 9.50 -9.64 4.91
CA LEU A 180 10.01 -8.28 4.72
C LEU A 180 9.95 -7.47 6.01
N LYS A 181 8.88 -7.62 6.80
CA LYS A 181 8.76 -7.01 8.12
C LYS A 181 9.90 -7.43 9.05
N SER A 182 10.17 -8.73 9.10
CA SER A 182 11.29 -9.27 9.89
C SER A 182 12.67 -8.80 9.40
N ALA A 183 12.78 -8.41 8.13
CA ALA A 183 13.97 -7.81 7.54
C ALA A 183 14.07 -6.28 7.77
N GLY A 184 13.15 -5.67 8.54
CA GLY A 184 13.14 -4.25 8.85
C GLY A 184 12.65 -3.35 7.71
N LYS A 185 11.98 -3.90 6.69
CA LYS A 185 11.38 -3.11 5.63
C LYS A 185 10.12 -2.40 6.14
N THR A 186 9.80 -1.25 5.54
CA THR A 186 8.62 -0.45 5.86
C THR A 186 7.51 -0.72 4.84
N LEU A 187 6.27 -0.82 5.29
CA LEU A 187 5.11 -1.01 4.42
C LEU A 187 4.00 -0.01 4.76
N PHE A 188 3.55 0.71 3.74
CA PHE A 188 2.33 1.51 3.76
C PHE A 188 1.38 1.00 2.69
N PHE A 189 0.24 0.42 3.08
CA PHE A 189 -0.70 -0.11 2.10
C PHE A 189 -2.14 0.26 2.41
N SER A 190 -2.94 0.45 1.36
CA SER A 190 -4.38 0.59 1.50
C SER A 190 -5.06 -0.77 1.47
N SER A 191 -6.13 -0.90 2.23
CA SER A 191 -7.02 -2.06 2.14
C SER A 191 -8.45 -1.71 2.58
N HIS A 192 -9.42 -2.40 2.00
CA HIS A 192 -10.79 -2.46 2.51
C HIS A 192 -11.06 -3.76 3.29
N MET A 193 -10.04 -4.64 3.41
CA MET A 193 -10.13 -5.93 4.10
C MET A 193 -9.43 -5.86 5.46
N LEU A 194 -10.23 -5.72 6.51
CA LEU A 194 -9.75 -5.50 7.88
C LEU A 194 -8.90 -6.65 8.40
N GLY A 195 -9.26 -7.91 8.11
CA GLY A 195 -8.48 -9.08 8.54
C GLY A 195 -7.06 -9.18 7.95
N ASP A 196 -6.80 -8.58 6.77
CA ASP A 196 -5.45 -8.50 6.23
C ASP A 196 -4.60 -7.50 7.02
N VAL A 197 -5.20 -6.36 7.37
CA VAL A 197 -4.55 -5.30 8.16
C VAL A 197 -4.27 -5.77 9.58
N GLU A 198 -5.25 -6.39 10.24
CA GLU A 198 -5.10 -6.96 11.58
C GLU A 198 -3.96 -7.96 11.67
N THR A 199 -3.77 -8.77 10.60
CA THR A 199 -2.73 -9.82 10.56
C THR A 199 -1.33 -9.24 10.31
N LEU A 200 -1.21 -8.20 9.47
CA LEU A 200 0.07 -7.72 8.96
C LEU A 200 0.61 -6.50 9.70
N CYS A 201 -0.27 -5.61 10.17
CA CYS A 201 0.11 -4.26 10.55
C CYS A 201 0.42 -4.10 12.03
N ASP A 202 1.39 -3.25 12.32
CA ASP A 202 1.65 -2.72 13.66
C ASP A 202 0.67 -1.60 13.97
N LYS A 203 0.35 -0.80 12.95
CA LYS A 203 -0.51 0.36 13.05
C LYS A 203 -1.56 0.36 11.94
N VAL A 204 -2.73 0.84 12.25
CA VAL A 204 -3.82 1.08 11.31
C VAL A 204 -4.20 2.55 11.34
N GLY A 205 -4.42 3.12 10.16
CA GLY A 205 -5.06 4.42 9.98
C GLY A 205 -6.47 4.22 9.43
N ILE A 206 -7.51 4.62 10.16
CA ILE A 206 -8.90 4.55 9.69
C ILE A 206 -9.26 5.89 9.06
N LEU A 207 -9.43 5.88 7.74
CA LEU A 207 -9.84 7.06 6.97
C LEU A 207 -11.32 6.97 6.63
N HIS A 208 -12.09 7.97 7.07
CA HIS A 208 -13.52 8.07 6.79
C HIS A 208 -13.87 9.51 6.38
N GLU A 209 -14.62 9.68 5.30
CA GLU A 209 -15.03 10.99 4.76
C GLU A 209 -13.89 12.02 4.66
N GLY A 210 -12.71 11.55 4.26
CA GLY A 210 -11.53 12.40 4.05
C GLY A 210 -10.78 12.80 5.32
N SER A 211 -11.13 12.29 6.50
CA SER A 211 -10.47 12.58 7.77
C SER A 211 -10.00 11.30 8.46
N MET A 212 -8.88 11.39 9.18
CA MET A 212 -8.41 10.27 10.01
C MET A 212 -9.29 10.18 11.25
N GLN A 213 -9.96 9.04 11.47
CA GLN A 213 -10.82 8.78 12.60
C GLN A 213 -10.05 8.09 13.74
N PHE A 214 -9.07 7.28 13.38
CA PHE A 214 -8.24 6.55 14.32
C PHE A 214 -6.85 6.29 13.73
N ILE A 215 -5.82 6.35 14.58
CA ILE A 215 -4.46 5.93 14.26
C ILE A 215 -3.92 5.22 15.50
N GLY A 216 -3.55 3.95 15.36
CA GLY A 216 -3.01 3.12 16.45
C GLY A 216 -2.94 1.65 16.06
N SER A 217 -2.60 0.76 16.99
CA SER A 217 -2.65 -0.68 16.68
C SER A 217 -4.11 -1.18 16.58
N PRO A 218 -4.37 -2.28 15.86
CA PRO A 218 -5.70 -2.92 15.87
C PRO A 218 -6.23 -3.18 17.28
N SER A 219 -5.38 -3.63 18.20
CA SER A 219 -5.75 -3.87 19.60
C SER A 219 -6.09 -2.59 20.38
N GLN A 220 -5.41 -1.48 20.09
CA GLN A 220 -5.77 -0.17 20.65
C GLN A 220 -7.14 0.28 20.15
N CYS A 221 -7.43 0.07 18.86
CA CYS A 221 -8.75 0.35 18.29
C CYS A 221 -9.84 -0.46 19.00
N CYS A 222 -9.65 -1.76 19.17
CA CYS A 222 -10.57 -2.62 19.92
C CYS A 222 -10.82 -2.11 21.34
N SER A 223 -9.76 -1.71 22.04
CA SER A 223 -9.84 -1.19 23.42
C SER A 223 -10.60 0.13 23.49
N GLU A 224 -10.33 1.07 22.58
CA GLU A 224 -10.98 2.39 22.52
C GLU A 224 -12.48 2.27 22.25
N TYR A 225 -12.85 1.38 21.31
CA TYR A 225 -14.25 1.14 20.94
C TYR A 225 -14.92 0.00 21.73
N LYS A 226 -14.26 -0.50 22.81
CA LYS A 226 -14.81 -1.47 23.78
C LYS A 226 -15.36 -2.73 23.14
N THR A 227 -14.58 -3.38 22.32
CA THR A 227 -14.89 -4.67 21.66
C THR A 227 -13.61 -5.48 21.52
N ASP A 228 -13.75 -6.82 21.40
CA ASP A 228 -12.63 -7.73 21.15
C ASP A 228 -12.46 -8.05 19.65
N ASP A 229 -13.32 -7.48 18.80
CA ASP A 229 -13.36 -7.72 17.36
C ASP A 229 -13.01 -6.44 16.60
N PHE A 230 -11.98 -6.48 15.76
CA PHE A 230 -11.51 -5.32 15.04
C PHE A 230 -12.50 -4.82 13.98
N GLU A 231 -13.29 -5.72 13.37
CA GLU A 231 -14.35 -5.30 12.41
C GLU A 231 -15.46 -4.51 13.12
N GLN A 232 -15.84 -4.94 14.33
CA GLN A 232 -16.78 -4.18 15.15
C GLN A 232 -16.20 -2.85 15.62
N ALA A 233 -14.92 -2.82 16.03
CA ALA A 233 -14.23 -1.58 16.40
C ALA A 233 -14.22 -0.58 15.24
N TYR A 234 -13.92 -1.06 14.03
CA TYR A 234 -13.97 -0.25 12.81
C TYR A 234 -15.38 0.33 12.57
N LEU A 235 -16.43 -0.49 12.65
CA LEU A 235 -17.81 -0.03 12.44
C LEU A 235 -18.21 1.05 13.46
N ARG A 236 -17.83 0.89 14.73
CA ARG A 236 -18.07 1.91 15.77
C ARG A 236 -17.28 3.19 15.50
N CYS A 237 -16.03 3.05 15.10
CA CYS A 237 -15.14 4.17 14.76
C CYS A 237 -15.74 5.06 13.65
N VAL A 238 -16.35 4.45 12.63
CA VAL A 238 -16.95 5.18 11.49
C VAL A 238 -18.45 5.49 11.69
N GLY A 239 -19.02 5.21 12.87
CA GLY A 239 -20.43 5.50 13.18
C GLY A 239 -21.43 4.60 12.44
N ALA A 240 -21.02 3.41 11.98
CA ALA A 240 -21.84 2.48 11.21
C ALA A 240 -22.32 1.28 12.05
N GLU A 241 -22.83 1.50 13.27
CA GLU A 241 -23.35 0.40 14.10
C GLU A 241 -24.58 -0.26 13.45
N PRO A 242 -24.64 -1.61 13.42
CA PRO A 242 -25.84 -2.31 13.00
C PRO A 242 -26.94 -2.08 14.06
N GLY A 243 -27.90 -1.22 13.76
CA GLY A 243 -29.08 -0.96 14.64
C GLY A 243 -29.59 0.46 14.68
N GLN A 244 -28.97 1.44 14.03
CA GLN A 244 -29.49 2.82 13.93
C GLN A 244 -29.98 3.18 12.52
N GLY A 245 -30.52 2.22 11.78
CA GLY A 245 -31.26 2.48 10.55
C GLY A 245 -32.71 2.80 10.91
N GLN A 246 -33.08 4.09 10.84
CA GLN A 246 -34.48 4.51 10.72
C GLN A 246 -35.03 4.17 9.34
#